data_8e5d2c282913b6a12f3bdf1a4cc18488
#
_entry.id   8e5d2c282913b6a12f3bdf1a4cc18488
#
_cell.length_a   1.000
_cell.length_b   1.000
_cell.length_c   1.000
_cell.angle_alpha   90.00
_cell.angle_beta   90.00
_cell.angle_gamma   90.00
#
_symmetry.space_group_name_H-M   'P 1'
#
loop_
_entity.id
_entity.type
_entity.pdbx_description
1 polymer ?
#
loop_
_entity_poly.entity_id
_entity_poly.type
_entity_poly.pdbx_seq_one_letter_code
_entity_poly.pdbx_strand_id
1 'polypeptide(L)'
;MKWLLWKDFKLSKWWIFANVMIISALGIIGVYLTYFRDFPGIILVLLSMAGVLFWSLFSGAAHYFNEDQGNAREFLNTLPVQRWKILLSKALILLLENFLYWSLIVLFFYINLLKAQGLPPLTPRIFLTFYLSAILSTYTLSVISLSISSLTKDMPARWFLTILLMMAVLIALQFIPSPPFRVYFPELSSDYIKAEVDLGYIIKNLVSSFVFFVISSFWVERRGV
;
A
#
# COMPACT_ATOMS: atom_id res chain seq x y z
N MET A 1 18.18 -2.15 14.78
CA MET A 1 16.99 -2.42 13.97
C MET A 1 15.68 -2.36 14.78
N LYS A 2 15.52 -3.11 15.88
CA LYS A 2 14.28 -3.08 16.70
C LYS A 2 13.86 -1.69 17.15
N TRP A 3 14.80 -0.85 17.59
CA TRP A 3 14.52 0.52 18.01
C TRP A 3 14.00 1.40 16.87
N LEU A 4 14.58 1.30 15.67
CA LEU A 4 14.12 2.04 14.49
C LEU A 4 12.68 1.64 14.11
N LEU A 5 12.38 0.34 14.08
CA LEU A 5 11.02 -0.15 13.83
C LEU A 5 10.03 0.37 14.89
N TRP A 6 10.41 0.32 16.16
CA TRP A 6 9.57 0.85 17.24
C TRP A 6 9.32 2.35 17.10
N LYS A 7 10.36 3.13 16.78
CA LYS A 7 10.24 4.57 16.52
C LYS A 7 9.28 4.85 15.36
N ASP A 8 9.50 4.22 14.20
CA ASP A 8 8.69 4.43 13.01
C ASP A 8 7.24 4.00 13.26
N PHE A 9 7.02 2.87 13.92
CA PHE A 9 5.69 2.46 14.35
C PHE A 9 5.03 3.48 15.29
N LYS A 10 5.76 3.98 16.28
CA LYS A 10 5.23 5.00 17.20
C LYS A 10 4.83 6.29 16.50
N LEU A 11 5.59 6.70 15.48
CA LEU A 11 5.28 7.88 14.68
C LEU A 11 4.09 7.66 13.75
N SER A 12 3.95 6.46 13.19
CA SER A 12 2.90 6.13 12.21
C SER A 12 1.61 5.63 12.84
N LYS A 13 1.62 5.24 14.12
CA LYS A 13 0.48 4.57 14.79
C LYS A 13 -0.85 5.29 14.62
N TRP A 14 -0.87 6.62 14.65
CA TRP A 14 -2.10 7.39 14.53
C TRP A 14 -2.67 7.35 13.10
N TRP A 15 -1.81 7.36 12.09
CA TRP A 15 -2.21 7.19 10.69
C TRP A 15 -2.72 5.78 10.43
N ILE A 16 -2.01 4.77 10.94
CA ILE A 16 -2.43 3.37 10.86
C ILE A 16 -3.80 3.21 11.53
N PHE A 17 -3.96 3.72 12.76
CA PHE A 17 -5.22 3.66 13.50
C PHE A 17 -6.35 4.37 12.75
N ALA A 18 -6.14 5.59 12.26
CA ALA A 18 -7.15 6.35 11.53
C ALA A 18 -7.61 5.60 10.26
N ASN A 19 -6.68 5.08 9.47
CA ASN A 19 -7.02 4.31 8.26
C ASN A 19 -7.75 3.01 8.60
N VAL A 20 -7.32 2.28 9.61
CA VAL A 20 -8.00 1.07 10.10
C VAL A 20 -9.43 1.41 10.53
N MET A 21 -9.64 2.50 11.26
CA MET A 21 -10.97 2.93 11.70
C MET A 21 -11.87 3.31 10.50
N ILE A 22 -11.34 4.04 9.51
CA ILE A 22 -12.09 4.41 8.30
C ILE A 22 -12.48 3.17 7.50
N ILE A 23 -11.54 2.26 7.23
CA ILE A 23 -11.81 1.01 6.49
C ILE A 23 -12.83 0.17 7.25
N SER A 24 -12.69 0.03 8.57
CA SER A 24 -13.62 -0.74 9.39
C SER A 24 -15.02 -0.12 9.41
N ALA A 25 -15.11 1.21 9.53
CA ALA A 25 -16.41 1.90 9.50
C ALA A 25 -17.11 1.72 8.15
N LEU A 26 -16.41 1.94 7.04
CA LEU A 26 -16.96 1.71 5.69
C LEU A 26 -17.34 0.24 5.49
N GLY A 27 -16.54 -0.69 5.97
CA GLY A 27 -16.83 -2.12 5.89
C GLY A 27 -18.07 -2.52 6.68
N ILE A 28 -18.20 -2.07 7.93
CA ILE A 28 -19.37 -2.33 8.80
C ILE A 28 -20.62 -1.72 8.21
N ILE A 29 -20.56 -0.46 7.74
CA ILE A 29 -21.71 0.19 7.08
C ILE A 29 -22.07 -0.57 5.80
N GLY A 30 -21.08 -1.01 5.01
CA GLY A 30 -21.31 -1.82 3.81
C GLY A 30 -22.05 -3.12 4.12
N VAL A 31 -21.61 -3.85 5.14
CA VAL A 31 -22.29 -5.07 5.61
C VAL A 31 -23.71 -4.75 6.06
N TYR A 32 -23.88 -3.72 6.88
CA TYR A 32 -25.23 -3.31 7.34
C TYR A 32 -26.18 -3.00 6.18
N LEU A 33 -25.73 -2.23 5.19
CA LEU A 33 -26.55 -1.88 4.03
C LEU A 33 -26.90 -3.11 3.19
N THR A 34 -25.95 -4.03 3.01
CA THR A 34 -26.19 -5.28 2.26
C THR A 34 -27.20 -6.19 2.95
N TYR A 35 -27.12 -6.33 4.29
CA TYR A 35 -27.92 -7.30 5.04
C TYR A 35 -29.30 -6.77 5.44
N PHE A 36 -29.44 -5.47 5.69
CA PHE A 36 -30.66 -4.88 6.26
C PHE A 36 -31.38 -3.89 5.33
N ARG A 37 -30.75 -3.42 4.28
CA ARG A 37 -31.34 -2.40 3.38
C ARG A 37 -31.37 -2.82 1.91
N ASP A 38 -30.95 -4.04 1.58
CA ASP A 38 -30.83 -4.55 0.21
C ASP A 38 -30.08 -3.60 -0.75
N PHE A 39 -29.19 -2.80 -0.19
CA PHE A 39 -28.33 -1.89 -0.94
C PHE A 39 -26.98 -2.58 -1.18
N PRO A 40 -26.36 -2.45 -2.35
CA PRO A 40 -25.09 -3.10 -2.66
C PRO A 40 -23.93 -2.48 -1.85
N GLY A 41 -23.81 -2.84 -0.58
CA GLY A 41 -22.78 -2.35 0.35
C GLY A 41 -21.35 -2.66 -0.09
N ILE A 42 -21.19 -3.55 -1.08
CA ILE A 42 -19.91 -3.82 -1.74
C ILE A 42 -19.28 -2.55 -2.34
N ILE A 43 -20.10 -1.55 -2.70
CA ILE A 43 -19.62 -0.25 -3.20
C ILE A 43 -18.72 0.43 -2.17
N LEU A 44 -19.06 0.36 -0.87
CA LEU A 44 -18.24 0.96 0.20
C LEU A 44 -16.92 0.20 0.40
N VAL A 45 -16.94 -1.11 0.16
CA VAL A 45 -15.69 -1.91 0.19
C VAL A 45 -14.80 -1.54 -1.00
N LEU A 46 -15.36 -1.37 -2.20
CA LEU A 46 -14.62 -0.89 -3.37
C LEU A 46 -14.07 0.53 -3.17
N LEU A 47 -14.82 1.39 -2.51
CA LEU A 47 -14.34 2.73 -2.13
C LEU A 47 -13.15 2.64 -1.16
N SER A 48 -13.19 1.71 -0.20
CA SER A 48 -12.06 1.45 0.71
C SER A 48 -10.83 0.94 -0.05
N MET A 49 -11.01 0.06 -1.04
CA MET A 49 -9.92 -0.40 -1.92
C MET A 49 -9.28 0.78 -2.68
N ALA A 50 -10.10 1.63 -3.29
CA ALA A 50 -9.61 2.84 -3.98
C ALA A 50 -8.86 3.77 -3.01
N GLY A 51 -9.36 3.93 -1.79
CA GLY A 51 -8.72 4.71 -0.74
C GLY A 51 -7.34 4.17 -0.36
N VAL A 52 -7.19 2.85 -0.20
CA VAL A 52 -5.88 2.23 0.10
C VAL A 52 -4.91 2.34 -1.08
N LEU A 53 -5.39 2.16 -2.31
CA LEU A 53 -4.58 2.39 -3.51
C LEU A 53 -4.08 3.84 -3.56
N PHE A 54 -4.97 4.80 -3.35
CA PHE A 54 -4.62 6.21 -3.30
C PHE A 54 -3.64 6.52 -2.17
N TRP A 55 -3.89 5.99 -0.95
CA TRP A 55 -2.99 6.15 0.18
C TRP A 55 -1.59 5.63 -0.11
N SER A 56 -1.46 4.49 -0.77
CA SER A 56 -0.16 3.91 -1.09
C SER A 56 0.73 4.81 -1.94
N LEU A 57 0.14 5.70 -2.75
CA LEU A 57 0.87 6.69 -3.55
C LEU A 57 1.55 7.78 -2.68
N PHE A 58 1.01 8.07 -1.51
CA PHE A 58 1.47 9.14 -0.63
C PHE A 58 2.08 8.67 0.68
N SER A 59 1.95 7.40 0.99
CA SER A 59 2.38 6.82 2.27
C SER A 59 3.85 7.05 2.57
N GLY A 60 4.72 7.00 1.55
CA GLY A 60 6.14 7.31 1.71
C GLY A 60 6.41 8.74 2.17
N ALA A 61 5.69 9.72 1.60
CA ALA A 61 5.80 11.13 2.01
C ALA A 61 5.26 11.34 3.43
N ALA A 62 4.16 10.67 3.79
CA ALA A 62 3.57 10.75 5.11
C ALA A 62 4.52 10.24 6.21
N HIS A 63 5.28 9.18 5.95
CA HIS A 63 6.29 8.67 6.88
C HIS A 63 7.42 9.65 7.16
N TYR A 64 7.83 10.44 6.18
CA TYR A 64 8.82 11.51 6.39
C TYR A 64 8.24 12.74 7.08
N PHE A 65 6.97 13.07 6.81
CA PHE A 65 6.29 14.19 7.43
C PHE A 65 6.33 14.14 8.96
N ASN A 66 6.04 12.99 9.54
CA ASN A 66 6.05 12.81 10.99
C ASN A 66 7.45 12.98 11.61
N GLU A 67 8.52 12.69 10.85
CA GLU A 67 9.90 12.91 11.30
C GLU A 67 10.29 14.38 11.25
N ASP A 68 9.86 15.09 10.20
CA ASP A 68 10.19 16.49 10.02
C ASP A 68 9.50 17.37 11.07
N GLN A 69 8.27 17.05 11.47
CA GLN A 69 7.55 17.79 12.52
C GLN A 69 8.20 17.72 13.91
N GLY A 70 8.92 16.65 14.21
CA GLY A 70 9.46 16.38 15.55
C GLY A 70 10.96 16.64 15.70
N ASN A 71 11.65 17.29 14.72
CA ASN A 71 13.11 17.36 14.66
C ASN A 71 13.80 15.98 14.78
N ALA A 72 13.02 14.92 14.65
CA ALA A 72 13.52 13.54 14.80
C ALA A 72 14.54 13.21 13.71
N ARG A 73 14.46 13.89 12.58
CA ARG A 73 15.39 13.72 11.45
C ARG A 73 16.78 14.25 11.80
N GLU A 74 16.89 15.43 12.41
CA GLU A 74 18.17 15.96 12.85
C GLU A 74 18.81 15.03 13.87
N PHE A 75 18.02 14.56 14.82
CA PHE A 75 18.48 13.56 15.79
C PHE A 75 18.95 12.25 15.10
N LEU A 76 18.22 11.75 14.12
CA LEU A 76 18.63 10.54 13.38
C LEU A 76 19.95 10.72 12.63
N ASN A 77 20.22 11.94 12.14
CA ASN A 77 21.47 12.27 11.44
C ASN A 77 22.68 12.33 12.39
N THR A 78 22.48 12.54 13.68
CA THR A 78 23.56 12.51 14.69
C THR A 78 23.89 11.09 15.17
N LEU A 79 23.01 10.12 14.91
CA LEU A 79 23.24 8.75 15.33
C LEU A 79 24.16 8.00 14.36
N PRO A 80 25.06 7.12 14.87
CA PRO A 80 25.93 6.28 14.05
C PRO A 80 25.15 5.11 13.43
N VAL A 81 24.02 5.41 12.76
CA VAL A 81 23.15 4.41 12.12
C VAL A 81 23.31 4.50 10.61
N GLN A 82 23.53 3.37 9.98
CA GLN A 82 23.54 3.27 8.53
C GLN A 82 22.16 3.69 7.98
N ARG A 83 22.14 4.63 7.06
CA ARG A 83 20.90 5.29 6.59
C ARG A 83 19.95 4.35 5.87
N TRP A 84 20.48 3.36 5.14
CA TRP A 84 19.64 2.32 4.54
C TRP A 84 18.80 1.54 5.57
N LYS A 85 19.28 1.42 6.84
CA LYS A 85 18.49 0.80 7.92
C LYS A 85 17.28 1.63 8.32
N ILE A 86 17.39 2.95 8.21
CA ILE A 86 16.24 3.86 8.44
C ILE A 86 15.21 3.68 7.34
N LEU A 87 15.66 3.63 6.08
CA LEU A 87 14.78 3.38 4.95
C LEU A 87 14.11 2.00 5.03
N LEU A 88 14.88 0.98 5.43
CA LEU A 88 14.37 -0.39 5.61
C LEU A 88 13.30 -0.45 6.70
N SER A 89 13.49 0.26 7.83
CA SER A 89 12.47 0.28 8.90
C SER A 89 11.15 0.87 8.40
N LYS A 90 11.19 1.94 7.61
CA LYS A 90 10.00 2.54 6.99
C LYS A 90 9.34 1.60 6.00
N ALA A 91 10.12 0.95 5.13
CA ALA A 91 9.59 -0.02 4.18
C ALA A 91 8.90 -1.20 4.87
N LEU A 92 9.42 -1.67 6.02
CA LEU A 92 8.78 -2.72 6.81
C LEU A 92 7.47 -2.26 7.46
N ILE A 93 7.40 -1.02 7.93
CA ILE A 93 6.14 -0.47 8.46
C ILE A 93 5.11 -0.32 7.34
N LEU A 94 5.50 0.16 6.15
CA LEU A 94 4.61 0.21 4.98
C LEU A 94 4.09 -1.17 4.58
N LEU A 95 4.92 -2.21 4.68
CA LEU A 95 4.46 -3.59 4.45
C LEU A 95 3.39 -4.01 5.47
N LEU A 96 3.61 -3.71 6.75
CA LEU A 96 2.66 -3.99 7.82
C LEU A 96 1.34 -3.24 7.60
N GLU A 97 1.39 -1.95 7.22
CA GLU A 97 0.21 -1.14 6.91
C GLU A 97 -0.61 -1.76 5.77
N ASN A 98 0.04 -2.06 4.65
CA ASN A 98 -0.63 -2.68 3.50
C ASN A 98 -1.25 -4.04 3.86
N PHE A 99 -0.54 -4.85 4.65
CA PHE A 99 -1.06 -6.13 5.12
C PHE A 99 -2.33 -5.95 5.97
N LEU A 100 -2.32 -5.02 6.94
CA LEU A 100 -3.48 -4.76 7.80
C LEU A 100 -4.68 -4.23 7.00
N TYR A 101 -4.48 -3.26 6.12
CA TYR A 101 -5.56 -2.65 5.35
C TYR A 101 -6.23 -3.67 4.42
N TRP A 102 -5.44 -4.43 3.68
CA TRP A 102 -5.97 -5.44 2.78
C TRP A 102 -6.61 -6.62 3.51
N SER A 103 -6.13 -6.99 4.70
CA SER A 103 -6.78 -8.01 5.53
C SER A 103 -8.20 -7.60 5.91
N LEU A 104 -8.41 -6.36 6.32
CA LEU A 104 -9.73 -5.82 6.64
C LEU A 104 -10.63 -5.73 5.40
N ILE A 105 -10.10 -5.21 4.29
CA ILE A 105 -10.85 -5.09 3.04
C ILE A 105 -11.32 -6.45 2.56
N VAL A 106 -10.44 -7.44 2.52
CA VAL A 106 -10.77 -8.80 2.07
C VAL A 106 -11.79 -9.45 2.99
N LEU A 107 -11.69 -9.23 4.31
CA LEU A 107 -12.69 -9.70 5.27
C LEU A 107 -14.08 -9.12 4.96
N PHE A 108 -14.21 -7.81 4.82
CA PHE A 108 -15.49 -7.16 4.52
C PHE A 108 -16.01 -7.49 3.12
N PHE A 109 -15.11 -7.63 2.15
CA PHE A 109 -15.46 -8.08 0.80
C PHE A 109 -16.08 -9.48 0.84
N TYR A 110 -15.45 -10.42 1.55
CA TYR A 110 -15.95 -11.77 1.72
C TYR A 110 -17.34 -11.81 2.39
N ILE A 111 -17.51 -11.06 3.49
CA ILE A 111 -18.82 -11.00 4.21
C ILE A 111 -19.92 -10.47 3.29
N ASN A 112 -19.65 -9.44 2.49
CA ASN A 112 -20.63 -8.90 1.54
C ASN A 112 -20.96 -9.90 0.42
N LEU A 113 -19.97 -10.66 -0.06
CA LEU A 113 -20.18 -11.68 -1.08
C LEU A 113 -21.01 -12.87 -0.61
N LEU A 114 -20.92 -13.24 0.68
CA LEU A 114 -21.74 -14.35 1.22
C LEU A 114 -23.25 -14.15 1.05
N LYS A 115 -23.72 -12.90 1.02
CA LYS A 115 -25.12 -12.58 0.77
C LYS A 115 -25.47 -12.40 -0.70
N ALA A 116 -24.50 -12.17 -1.58
CA ALA A 116 -24.73 -11.96 -3.00
C ALA A 116 -25.19 -13.29 -3.64
N GLN A 117 -26.50 -13.43 -3.78
CA GLN A 117 -27.11 -14.61 -4.40
C GLN A 117 -26.73 -14.69 -5.87
N GLY A 118 -26.28 -15.85 -6.33
CA GLY A 118 -25.98 -16.12 -7.74
C GLY A 118 -24.52 -15.95 -8.15
N LEU A 119 -23.62 -15.56 -7.25
CA LEU A 119 -22.18 -15.64 -7.53
C LEU A 119 -21.66 -17.04 -7.24
N PRO A 120 -20.85 -17.62 -8.15
CA PRO A 120 -20.24 -18.92 -7.88
C PRO A 120 -19.36 -18.83 -6.61
N PRO A 121 -19.26 -19.93 -5.84
CA PRO A 121 -18.48 -19.93 -4.62
C PRO A 121 -17.01 -19.62 -4.95
N LEU A 122 -16.54 -18.48 -4.45
CA LEU A 122 -15.15 -18.07 -4.60
C LEU A 122 -14.27 -19.06 -3.87
N THR A 123 -13.39 -19.72 -4.59
CA THR A 123 -12.44 -20.65 -3.98
C THR A 123 -11.45 -19.90 -3.09
N PRO A 124 -10.95 -20.47 -2.00
CA PRO A 124 -9.92 -19.87 -1.16
C PRO A 124 -8.68 -19.43 -1.96
N ARG A 125 -8.38 -20.13 -3.05
CA ARG A 125 -7.28 -19.81 -3.97
C ARG A 125 -7.48 -18.45 -4.65
N ILE A 126 -8.69 -18.13 -5.07
CA ILE A 126 -9.03 -16.85 -5.72
C ILE A 126 -8.84 -15.70 -4.72
N PHE A 127 -9.36 -15.86 -3.50
CA PHE A 127 -9.16 -14.87 -2.45
C PHE A 127 -7.69 -14.63 -2.13
N LEU A 128 -6.92 -15.71 -1.97
CA LEU A 128 -5.50 -15.62 -1.68
C LEU A 128 -4.74 -14.91 -2.82
N THR A 129 -5.07 -15.23 -4.07
CA THR A 129 -4.47 -14.59 -5.24
C THR A 129 -4.75 -13.09 -5.26
N PHE A 130 -6.01 -12.71 -5.10
CA PHE A 130 -6.41 -11.30 -5.04
C PHE A 130 -5.70 -10.58 -3.90
N TYR A 131 -5.72 -11.15 -2.70
CA TYR A 131 -5.10 -10.59 -1.51
C TYR A 131 -3.59 -10.37 -1.68
N LEU A 132 -2.86 -11.39 -2.15
CA LEU A 132 -1.42 -11.28 -2.38
C LEU A 132 -1.09 -10.27 -3.48
N SER A 133 -1.84 -10.28 -4.60
CA SER A 133 -1.61 -9.33 -5.68
C SER A 133 -1.86 -7.89 -5.22
N ALA A 134 -2.89 -7.66 -4.43
CA ALA A 134 -3.24 -6.35 -3.91
C ALA A 134 -2.18 -5.82 -2.93
N ILE A 135 -1.72 -6.63 -1.99
CA ILE A 135 -0.64 -6.27 -1.06
C ILE A 135 0.64 -5.94 -1.83
N LEU A 136 1.05 -6.81 -2.75
CA LEU A 136 2.29 -6.61 -3.51
C LEU A 136 2.25 -5.33 -4.34
N SER A 137 1.13 -5.06 -5.02
CA SER A 137 0.97 -3.86 -5.83
C SER A 137 1.03 -2.59 -4.99
N THR A 138 0.25 -2.52 -3.92
CA THR A 138 0.20 -1.34 -3.05
C THR A 138 1.50 -1.15 -2.29
N TYR A 139 2.14 -2.23 -1.86
CA TYR A 139 3.47 -2.17 -1.26
C TYR A 139 4.52 -1.61 -2.22
N THR A 140 4.53 -2.07 -3.48
CA THR A 140 5.44 -1.56 -4.50
C THR A 140 5.24 -0.07 -4.72
N LEU A 141 3.99 0.39 -4.84
CA LEU A 141 3.67 1.82 -4.94
C LEU A 141 4.15 2.60 -3.70
N SER A 142 3.94 2.06 -2.51
CA SER A 142 4.40 2.66 -1.26
C SER A 142 5.94 2.78 -1.18
N VAL A 143 6.67 1.74 -1.64
CA VAL A 143 8.15 1.78 -1.71
C VAL A 143 8.63 2.80 -2.73
N ILE A 144 7.98 2.92 -3.89
CA ILE A 144 8.29 3.96 -4.88
C ILE A 144 8.04 5.35 -4.28
N SER A 145 6.90 5.56 -3.64
CA SER A 145 6.57 6.80 -2.94
C SER A 145 7.62 7.15 -1.86
N LEU A 146 8.03 6.16 -1.06
CA LEU A 146 9.09 6.31 -0.06
C LEU A 146 10.43 6.72 -0.71
N SER A 147 10.76 6.08 -1.83
CA SER A 147 11.98 6.33 -2.60
C SER A 147 12.01 7.77 -3.12
N ILE A 148 10.93 8.21 -3.76
CA ILE A 148 10.79 9.57 -4.28
C ILE A 148 10.87 10.59 -3.13
N SER A 149 10.18 10.32 -2.03
CA SER A 149 10.15 11.20 -0.86
C SER A 149 11.51 11.35 -0.19
N SER A 150 12.41 10.38 -0.36
CA SER A 150 13.78 10.45 0.16
C SER A 150 14.68 11.41 -0.62
N LEU A 151 14.27 11.84 -1.83
CA LEU A 151 15.08 12.70 -2.71
C LEU A 151 15.17 14.15 -2.24
N THR A 152 14.22 14.62 -1.43
CA THR A 152 14.16 16.03 -0.99
C THR A 152 14.13 16.15 0.52
N LYS A 153 14.71 17.24 1.05
CA LYS A 153 14.64 17.58 2.48
C LYS A 153 13.45 18.48 2.79
N ASP A 154 13.12 19.37 1.85
CA ASP A 154 12.06 20.37 2.04
C ASP A 154 10.68 19.73 1.90
N MET A 155 9.85 19.95 2.89
CA MET A 155 8.54 19.32 2.99
C MET A 155 7.60 19.68 1.83
N PRO A 156 7.40 20.96 1.45
CA PRO A 156 6.56 21.31 0.30
C PRO A 156 7.07 20.73 -1.00
N ALA A 157 8.39 20.79 -1.22
CA ALA A 157 9.03 20.23 -2.41
C ALA A 157 8.89 18.70 -2.46
N ARG A 158 8.90 18.03 -1.31
CA ARG A 158 8.70 16.57 -1.21
C ARG A 158 7.30 16.15 -1.68
N TRP A 159 6.24 16.81 -1.19
CA TRP A 159 4.88 16.54 -1.62
C TRP A 159 4.71 16.78 -3.12
N PHE A 160 5.15 17.95 -3.58
CA PHE A 160 5.08 18.28 -5.00
C PHE A 160 5.83 17.28 -5.88
N LEU A 161 7.08 16.96 -5.52
CA LEU A 161 7.90 16.00 -6.26
C LEU A 161 7.28 14.59 -6.24
N THR A 162 6.76 14.18 -5.08
CA THR A 162 6.09 12.87 -4.95
C THR A 162 4.88 12.80 -5.88
N ILE A 163 4.01 13.81 -5.89
CA ILE A 163 2.86 13.89 -6.79
C ILE A 163 3.31 13.84 -8.25
N LEU A 164 4.24 14.71 -8.63
CA LEU A 164 4.71 14.84 -10.02
C LEU A 164 5.33 13.55 -10.53
N LEU A 165 6.24 12.95 -9.76
CA LEU A 165 6.94 11.74 -10.18
C LEU A 165 6.03 10.50 -10.10
N MET A 166 5.09 10.42 -9.15
CA MET A 166 4.10 9.36 -9.14
C MET A 166 3.17 9.44 -10.34
N MET A 167 2.74 10.65 -10.74
CA MET A 167 1.98 10.83 -11.98
C MET A 167 2.78 10.40 -13.20
N ALA A 168 4.06 10.80 -13.29
CA ALA A 168 4.95 10.37 -14.36
C ALA A 168 5.13 8.84 -14.41
N VAL A 169 5.30 8.20 -13.25
CA VAL A 169 5.40 6.75 -13.15
C VAL A 169 4.10 6.09 -13.60
N LEU A 170 2.94 6.57 -13.15
CA LEU A 170 1.64 6.02 -13.55
C LEU A 170 1.40 6.15 -15.06
N ILE A 171 1.78 7.28 -15.65
CA ILE A 171 1.71 7.48 -17.12
C ILE A 171 2.66 6.53 -17.84
N ALA A 172 3.93 6.46 -17.39
CA ALA A 172 4.91 5.57 -18.01
C ALA A 172 4.49 4.09 -17.99
N LEU A 173 3.82 3.67 -16.90
CA LEU A 173 3.33 2.31 -16.75
C LEU A 173 2.22 1.93 -17.73
N GLN A 174 1.49 2.90 -18.29
CA GLN A 174 0.48 2.63 -19.32
C GLN A 174 1.11 2.13 -20.63
N PHE A 175 2.38 2.46 -20.87
CA PHE A 175 3.11 2.00 -22.04
C PHE A 175 3.79 0.63 -21.85
N ILE A 176 3.71 0.04 -20.67
CA ILE A 176 4.27 -1.28 -20.39
C ILE A 176 3.17 -2.34 -20.61
N PRO A 177 3.38 -3.34 -21.49
CA PRO A 177 2.36 -4.34 -21.82
C PRO A 177 1.80 -5.13 -20.63
N SER A 178 2.57 -5.28 -19.56
CA SER A 178 2.14 -5.91 -18.30
C SER A 178 2.73 -5.15 -17.10
N PRO A 179 2.01 -4.10 -16.64
CA PRO A 179 2.51 -3.28 -15.54
C PRO A 179 2.62 -4.08 -14.24
N PRO A 180 3.67 -3.84 -13.43
CA PRO A 180 3.88 -4.56 -12.18
C PRO A 180 2.82 -4.30 -11.10
N PHE A 181 1.97 -3.25 -11.24
CA PHE A 181 0.98 -2.86 -10.23
C PHE A 181 -0.46 -3.17 -10.63
N ARG A 182 -0.67 -4.15 -11.48
CA ARG A 182 -2.04 -4.54 -11.83
C ARG A 182 -2.64 -5.36 -10.70
N VAL A 183 -3.72 -4.86 -10.10
CA VAL A 183 -4.55 -5.67 -9.23
C VAL A 183 -5.41 -6.56 -10.12
N TYR A 184 -5.22 -7.86 -10.03
CA TYR A 184 -6.04 -8.82 -10.75
C TYR A 184 -7.39 -8.93 -10.03
N PHE A 185 -8.42 -8.39 -10.66
CA PHE A 185 -9.77 -8.75 -10.30
C PHE A 185 -10.12 -10.08 -10.96
N PRO A 186 -10.73 -11.02 -10.24
CA PRO A 186 -11.20 -12.23 -10.86
C PRO A 186 -12.17 -11.90 -12.00
N GLU A 187 -11.90 -12.38 -13.20
CA GLU A 187 -12.84 -12.26 -14.31
C GLU A 187 -14.08 -13.09 -13.97
N LEU A 188 -15.19 -12.40 -13.78
CA LEU A 188 -16.51 -13.02 -13.60
C LEU A 188 -17.01 -13.48 -14.97
N SER A 189 -16.57 -14.65 -15.40
CA SER A 189 -17.26 -15.35 -16.48
C SER A 189 -18.39 -16.22 -15.91
N SER A 190 -19.47 -16.39 -16.65
CA SER A 190 -20.69 -17.04 -16.20
C SER A 190 -20.53 -18.47 -15.67
N ASP A 191 -19.43 -19.14 -15.98
CA ASP A 191 -19.23 -20.55 -15.64
C ASP A 191 -18.00 -20.83 -14.76
N TYR A 192 -16.96 -19.98 -14.76
CA TYR A 192 -15.76 -20.19 -13.97
C TYR A 192 -15.06 -18.87 -13.62
N ILE A 193 -14.75 -18.69 -12.35
CA ILE A 193 -13.82 -17.62 -11.93
C ILE A 193 -12.41 -18.19 -12.02
N LYS A 194 -11.67 -17.81 -13.07
CA LYS A 194 -10.25 -18.12 -13.18
C LYS A 194 -9.45 -16.98 -12.53
N ALA A 195 -8.78 -17.29 -11.43
CA ALA A 195 -7.72 -16.44 -10.90
C ALA A 195 -6.43 -17.26 -10.90
N GLU A 196 -5.61 -17.06 -11.89
CA GLU A 196 -4.26 -17.60 -11.93
C GLU A 196 -3.29 -16.57 -11.36
N VAL A 197 -2.49 -17.00 -10.38
CA VAL A 197 -1.36 -16.18 -9.93
C VAL A 197 -0.28 -16.26 -11.02
N ASP A 198 -0.14 -15.21 -11.77
CA ASP A 198 1.01 -15.09 -12.65
C ASP A 198 2.27 -14.91 -11.80
N LEU A 199 3.12 -15.95 -11.77
CA LEU A 199 4.38 -15.92 -11.04
C LEU A 199 5.27 -14.77 -11.54
N GLY A 200 5.19 -14.44 -12.83
CA GLY A 200 5.87 -13.30 -13.45
C GLY A 200 5.44 -11.98 -12.84
N TYR A 201 4.16 -11.83 -12.49
CA TYR A 201 3.64 -10.64 -11.83
C TYR A 201 4.22 -10.47 -10.41
N ILE A 202 4.28 -11.55 -9.63
CA ILE A 202 4.88 -11.53 -8.28
C ILE A 202 6.35 -11.12 -8.38
N ILE A 203 7.10 -11.76 -9.28
CA ILE A 203 8.53 -11.47 -9.50
C ILE A 203 8.71 -10.01 -9.91
N LYS A 204 7.92 -9.48 -10.84
CA LYS A 204 8.01 -8.08 -11.30
C LYS A 204 7.80 -7.09 -10.14
N ASN A 205 6.80 -7.31 -9.29
CA ASN A 205 6.55 -6.46 -8.12
C ASN A 205 7.70 -6.50 -7.11
N LEU A 206 8.21 -7.70 -6.80
CA LEU A 206 9.32 -7.87 -5.87
C LEU A 206 10.60 -7.22 -6.42
N VAL A 207 10.92 -7.46 -7.70
CA VAL A 207 12.10 -6.87 -8.35
C VAL A 207 11.97 -5.35 -8.41
N SER A 208 10.81 -4.81 -8.79
CA SER A 208 10.59 -3.36 -8.81
C SER A 208 10.76 -2.75 -7.42
N SER A 209 10.15 -3.31 -6.40
CA SER A 209 10.30 -2.84 -5.01
C SER A 209 11.76 -2.87 -4.57
N PHE A 210 12.47 -3.96 -4.88
CA PHE A 210 13.89 -4.10 -4.53
C PHE A 210 14.76 -3.07 -5.26
N VAL A 211 14.57 -2.89 -6.57
CA VAL A 211 15.34 -1.93 -7.37
C VAL A 211 15.15 -0.50 -6.84
N PHE A 212 13.90 -0.08 -6.61
CA PHE A 212 13.63 1.25 -6.05
C PHE A 212 14.22 1.40 -4.65
N PHE A 213 14.14 0.38 -3.81
CA PHE A 213 14.74 0.39 -2.49
C PHE A 213 16.26 0.55 -2.55
N VAL A 214 16.95 -0.20 -3.42
CA VAL A 214 18.42 -0.14 -3.59
C VAL A 214 18.85 1.23 -4.09
N ILE A 215 18.19 1.75 -5.12
CA ILE A 215 18.49 3.09 -5.67
C ILE A 215 18.34 4.15 -4.57
N SER A 216 17.27 4.09 -3.80
CA SER A 216 17.03 5.04 -2.71
C SER A 216 18.04 4.91 -1.59
N SER A 217 18.40 3.69 -1.20
CA SER A 217 19.40 3.44 -0.17
C SER A 217 20.76 4.03 -0.55
N PHE A 218 21.17 3.81 -1.80
CA PHE A 218 22.41 4.36 -2.34
C PHE A 218 22.40 5.89 -2.40
N TRP A 219 21.27 6.47 -2.77
CA TRP A 219 21.10 7.92 -2.84
C TRP A 219 21.13 8.59 -1.47
N VAL A 220 20.42 8.01 -0.51
CA VAL A 220 20.36 8.50 0.88
C VAL A 220 21.72 8.41 1.56
N GLU A 221 22.53 7.37 1.29
CA GLU A 221 23.89 7.27 1.81
C GLU A 221 24.84 8.32 1.26
N ARG A 222 24.75 8.62 -0.06
CA ARG A 222 25.64 9.60 -0.70
C ARG A 222 25.38 11.06 -0.31
N ARG A 223 24.13 11.43 -0.12
CA ARG A 223 23.77 12.83 0.16
C ARG A 223 23.95 13.27 1.60
N GLY A 224 24.21 12.38 2.53
CA GLY A 224 24.32 12.79 3.92
C GLY A 224 22.97 13.29 4.50
N VAL A 225 21.84 12.82 3.95
CA VAL A 225 20.46 13.28 4.31
C VAL A 225 19.85 12.42 5.39
#